data_5b8963b1e55bd9ac0c64a73b75a49460
#
_entry.id   5b8963b1e55bd9ac0c64a73b75a49460
#
_cell.length_a   1.000
_cell.length_b   1.000
_cell.length_c   1.000
_cell.angle_alpha   90.00
_cell.angle_beta   90.00
_cell.angle_gamma   90.00
#
_symmetry.space_group_name_H-M   'P 1'
#
loop_
_entity.id
_entity.type
_entity.pdbx_description
1 polymer ?
#
loop_
_entity_poly.entity_id
_entity_poly.type
_entity_poly.pdbx_seq_one_letter_code
_entity_poly.pdbx_strand_id
1 'polypeptide(L)'
;EAASQGLMAGLNAHLAVKEEAPFILKRSEAYIGVLIDDLINKGTLEPYRMFTSRAEHRILLRQDNADIRLTPLAQAIGMHGIEERMERVEQKNAGIKKIEQMLSAVNADPEQINPFLESIGSSPVVQKTKLALLLSRPHIGIEDITPYLPQLVEGLTDFDEETISLAEVNIKYRGYIEREQEMVDKMNRLEELALHDSLDYSKINSLSIESREKLTRLRPRTLGQASRISGVSPSDISVLLVHMGR
;
A
#
# COMPACT_ATOMS: atom_id res chain seq x y z
N GLU A 1 -17.39 8.02 0.93
CA GLU A 1 -16.67 9.02 0.12
C GLU A 1 -16.83 10.43 0.71
N ALA A 2 -18.06 10.95 0.86
CA ALA A 2 -18.30 12.32 1.36
C ALA A 2 -17.72 12.57 2.76
N ALA A 3 -17.86 11.62 3.69
CA ALA A 3 -17.31 11.75 5.04
C ALA A 3 -15.78 11.86 5.03
N SER A 4 -15.10 11.07 4.19
CA SER A 4 -13.64 11.11 4.07
C SER A 4 -13.18 12.45 3.44
N GLN A 5 -13.91 12.96 2.44
CA GLN A 5 -13.62 14.29 1.87
C GLN A 5 -13.79 15.40 2.89
N GLY A 6 -14.89 15.36 3.67
CA GLY A 6 -15.14 16.32 4.75
C GLY A 6 -14.06 16.29 5.82
N LEU A 7 -13.59 15.10 6.20
CA LEU A 7 -12.48 14.94 7.15
C LEU A 7 -11.19 15.58 6.60
N MET A 8 -10.81 15.27 5.35
CA MET A 8 -9.63 15.86 4.72
C MET A 8 -9.73 17.38 4.58
N ALA A 9 -10.91 17.89 4.24
CA ALA A 9 -11.16 19.33 4.14
C ALA A 9 -11.02 20.00 5.52
N GLY A 10 -11.60 19.42 6.57
CA GLY A 10 -11.51 19.94 7.93
C GLY A 10 -10.08 19.95 8.48
N LEU A 11 -9.33 18.87 8.28
CA LEU A 11 -7.92 18.78 8.67
C LEU A 11 -7.09 19.86 7.96
N ASN A 12 -7.24 19.99 6.65
CA ASN A 12 -6.47 20.98 5.89
C ASN A 12 -6.91 22.42 6.18
N ALA A 13 -8.17 22.69 6.49
CA ALA A 13 -8.61 23.98 6.97
C ALA A 13 -7.95 24.36 8.31
N HIS A 14 -7.85 23.40 9.23
CA HIS A 14 -7.17 23.60 10.51
C HIS A 14 -5.67 23.89 10.33
N LEU A 15 -4.97 23.09 9.49
CA LEU A 15 -3.57 23.30 9.20
C LEU A 15 -3.32 24.66 8.51
N ALA A 16 -4.19 25.05 7.59
CA ALA A 16 -4.10 26.36 6.92
C ALA A 16 -4.24 27.54 7.90
N VAL A 17 -5.13 27.44 8.91
CA VAL A 17 -5.25 28.46 9.97
C VAL A 17 -3.97 28.55 10.81
N LYS A 18 -3.26 27.44 10.97
CA LYS A 18 -1.98 27.38 11.68
C LYS A 18 -0.77 27.75 10.82
N GLU A 19 -0.98 28.05 9.54
CA GLU A 19 0.10 28.27 8.55
C GLU A 19 1.04 27.05 8.41
N GLU A 20 0.51 25.85 8.66
CA GLU A 20 1.22 24.59 8.50
C GLU A 20 1.01 24.00 7.09
N ALA A 21 1.93 23.09 6.68
CA ALA A 21 1.84 22.44 5.40
C ALA A 21 0.56 21.58 5.27
N PRO A 22 -0.06 21.50 4.08
CA PRO A 22 -1.26 20.70 3.89
C PRO A 22 -0.99 19.21 4.08
N PHE A 23 -1.95 18.51 4.71
CA PHE A 23 -1.96 17.06 4.84
C PHE A 23 -2.52 16.43 3.56
N ILE A 24 -1.68 15.73 2.83
CA ILE A 24 -2.02 15.09 1.56
C ILE A 24 -1.72 13.60 1.66
N LEU A 25 -2.76 12.77 1.54
CA LEU A 25 -2.60 11.34 1.44
C LEU A 25 -2.34 10.92 -0.02
N LYS A 26 -1.29 10.13 -0.22
CA LYS A 26 -0.93 9.61 -1.55
C LYS A 26 -1.89 8.51 -2.00
N ARG A 27 -1.89 8.21 -3.29
CA ARG A 27 -2.65 7.10 -3.89
C ARG A 27 -2.26 5.72 -3.32
N SER A 28 -1.02 5.58 -2.87
CA SER A 28 -0.50 4.37 -2.21
C SER A 28 -0.80 4.29 -0.70
N GLU A 29 -1.32 5.36 -0.11
CA GLU A 29 -1.55 5.44 1.35
C GLU A 29 -3.02 5.25 1.72
N ALA A 30 -3.95 5.74 0.90
CA ALA A 30 -5.38 5.64 1.20
C ALA A 30 -6.26 5.74 -0.04
N TYR A 31 -7.45 5.11 0.00
CA TYR A 31 -8.48 5.26 -1.04
C TYR A 31 -8.94 6.71 -1.22
N ILE A 32 -8.97 7.49 -0.13
CA ILE A 32 -9.29 8.92 -0.23
C ILE A 32 -8.20 9.69 -0.99
N GLY A 33 -6.94 9.27 -0.90
CA GLY A 33 -5.85 9.82 -1.71
C GLY A 33 -6.07 9.54 -3.21
N VAL A 34 -6.48 8.31 -3.56
CA VAL A 34 -6.85 7.95 -4.94
C VAL A 34 -8.01 8.81 -5.44
N LEU A 35 -9.06 8.96 -4.62
CA LEU A 35 -10.24 9.75 -4.96
C LEU A 35 -9.89 11.21 -5.24
N ILE A 36 -9.18 11.86 -4.34
CA ILE A 36 -8.82 13.28 -4.47
C ILE A 36 -7.92 13.47 -5.69
N ASP A 37 -6.91 12.62 -5.87
CA ASP A 37 -6.01 12.69 -7.01
C ASP A 37 -6.74 12.51 -8.36
N ASP A 38 -7.69 11.57 -8.44
CA ASP A 38 -8.50 11.39 -9.64
C ASP A 38 -9.38 12.64 -9.92
N LEU A 39 -10.00 13.22 -8.90
CA LEU A 39 -10.85 14.39 -9.06
C LEU A 39 -10.07 15.61 -9.59
N ILE A 40 -8.85 15.83 -9.10
CA ILE A 40 -8.04 16.98 -9.54
C ILE A 40 -7.35 16.77 -10.89
N ASN A 41 -6.97 15.52 -11.22
CA ASN A 41 -6.19 15.24 -12.44
C ASN A 41 -7.06 14.80 -13.63
N LYS A 42 -8.17 14.08 -13.39
CA LYS A 42 -9.04 13.53 -14.45
C LYS A 42 -10.31 14.36 -14.69
N GLY A 43 -10.65 15.23 -13.73
CA GLY A 43 -11.87 16.04 -13.78
C GLY A 43 -13.13 15.25 -13.41
N THR A 44 -14.29 15.94 -13.48
CA THR A 44 -15.59 15.45 -13.00
C THR A 44 -16.69 15.66 -14.03
N LEU A 45 -16.45 15.31 -15.29
CA LEU A 45 -17.48 15.39 -16.34
C LEU A 45 -18.66 14.46 -16.06
N GLU A 46 -18.41 13.36 -15.35
CA GLU A 46 -19.41 12.42 -14.88
C GLU A 46 -19.33 12.28 -13.34
N PRO A 47 -20.43 11.89 -12.67
CA PRO A 47 -20.40 11.64 -11.23
C PRO A 47 -19.31 10.61 -10.87
N TYR A 48 -18.36 11.01 -10.04
CA TYR A 48 -17.28 10.14 -9.62
C TYR A 48 -17.78 9.13 -8.59
N ARG A 49 -17.39 7.87 -8.77
CA ARG A 49 -17.58 6.81 -7.79
C ARG A 49 -16.27 6.05 -7.60
N MET A 50 -15.90 5.83 -6.33
CA MET A 50 -14.72 5.06 -5.99
C MET A 50 -14.96 3.57 -6.14
N PHE A 51 -14.43 2.99 -7.22
CA PHE A 51 -14.36 1.55 -7.41
C PHE A 51 -12.97 1.04 -7.04
N THR A 52 -12.89 -0.18 -6.56
CA THR A 52 -11.61 -0.84 -6.25
C THR A 52 -10.68 -0.94 -7.46
N SER A 53 -11.26 -1.00 -8.67
CA SER A 53 -10.50 -0.98 -9.94
C SER A 53 -9.74 0.33 -10.21
N ARG A 54 -10.08 1.41 -9.50
CA ARG A 54 -9.37 2.70 -9.62
C ARG A 54 -8.11 2.78 -8.77
N ALA A 55 -7.99 1.90 -7.78
CA ALA A 55 -6.81 1.82 -6.93
C ALA A 55 -5.82 0.80 -7.50
N GLU A 56 -4.70 1.27 -7.96
CA GLU A 56 -3.61 0.44 -8.50
C GLU A 56 -2.92 -0.36 -7.39
N HIS A 57 -2.78 0.19 -6.18
CA HIS A 57 -2.06 -0.41 -5.04
C HIS A 57 -2.96 -1.18 -4.07
N ARG A 58 -3.96 -1.94 -4.59
CA ARG A 58 -4.97 -2.61 -3.75
C ARG A 58 -4.39 -3.58 -2.72
N ILE A 59 -3.29 -4.24 -3.04
CA ILE A 59 -2.66 -5.20 -2.12
C ILE A 59 -2.04 -4.51 -0.90
N LEU A 60 -1.70 -3.23 -1.02
CA LEU A 60 -1.23 -2.40 0.08
C LEU A 60 -2.38 -1.72 0.82
N LEU A 61 -3.47 -1.36 0.10
CA LEU A 61 -4.62 -0.60 0.63
C LEU A 61 -5.72 -1.52 1.14
N ARG A 62 -5.37 -2.46 2.01
CA ARG A 62 -6.35 -3.38 2.58
C ARG A 62 -7.07 -2.74 3.78
N GLN A 63 -8.27 -3.24 4.09
CA GLN A 63 -9.04 -2.83 5.26
C GLN A 63 -8.35 -3.27 6.55
N ASP A 64 -7.81 -4.49 6.56
CA ASP A 64 -7.18 -5.13 7.70
C ASP A 64 -5.88 -4.46 8.17
N ASN A 65 -5.23 -3.65 7.33
CA ASN A 65 -4.01 -2.91 7.67
C ASN A 65 -4.19 -1.38 7.67
N ALA A 66 -5.42 -0.89 7.59
CA ALA A 66 -5.69 0.54 7.49
C ALA A 66 -5.21 1.32 8.73
N ASP A 67 -5.39 0.76 9.91
CA ASP A 67 -4.90 1.32 11.17
C ASP A 67 -3.38 1.43 11.20
N ILE A 68 -2.68 0.38 10.77
CA ILE A 68 -1.21 0.34 10.69
C ILE A 68 -0.67 1.44 9.76
N ARG A 69 -1.36 1.72 8.64
CA ARG A 69 -0.93 2.73 7.66
C ARG A 69 -1.29 4.15 8.06
N LEU A 70 -2.48 4.36 8.62
CA LEU A 70 -3.06 5.70 8.77
C LEU A 70 -2.92 6.28 10.20
N THR A 71 -2.87 5.44 11.24
CA THR A 71 -2.72 5.94 12.62
C THR A 71 -1.41 6.72 12.83
N PRO A 72 -0.24 6.26 12.34
CA PRO A 72 0.99 7.04 12.45
C PRO A 72 0.91 8.41 11.75
N LEU A 73 0.22 8.49 10.61
CA LEU A 73 0.02 9.73 9.89
C LEU A 73 -0.90 10.69 10.66
N ALA A 74 -1.96 10.15 11.29
CA ALA A 74 -2.86 10.93 12.16
C ALA A 74 -2.11 11.46 13.39
N GLN A 75 -1.21 10.68 13.98
CA GLN A 75 -0.37 11.13 15.09
C GLN A 75 0.58 12.25 14.64
N ALA A 76 1.19 12.12 13.48
CA ALA A 76 2.14 13.11 12.95
C ALA A 76 1.52 14.49 12.74
N ILE A 77 0.22 14.58 12.43
CA ILE A 77 -0.53 15.84 12.31
C ILE A 77 -1.17 16.30 13.63
N GLY A 78 -0.88 15.64 14.75
CA GLY A 78 -1.33 16.02 16.08
C GLY A 78 -2.83 15.81 16.35
N MET A 79 -3.45 14.77 15.77
CA MET A 79 -4.83 14.43 16.08
C MET A 79 -4.98 14.05 17.56
N HIS A 80 -5.96 14.64 18.23
CA HIS A 80 -6.26 14.31 19.63
C HIS A 80 -6.86 12.91 19.79
N GLY A 81 -6.54 12.24 20.90
CA GLY A 81 -7.08 10.92 21.26
C GLY A 81 -6.56 9.79 20.37
N ILE A 82 -5.41 9.99 19.75
CA ILE A 82 -4.78 9.00 18.86
C ILE A 82 -3.82 8.06 19.63
N GLU A 83 -3.43 8.42 20.86
CA GLU A 83 -2.40 7.78 21.66
C GLU A 83 -2.73 6.30 21.90
N GLU A 84 -3.94 6.00 22.39
CA GLU A 84 -4.40 4.63 22.64
C GLU A 84 -4.44 3.79 21.34
N ARG A 85 -4.83 4.42 20.23
CA ARG A 85 -4.81 3.75 18.92
C ARG A 85 -3.39 3.45 18.47
N MET A 86 -2.45 4.35 18.73
CA MET A 86 -1.06 4.18 18.38
C MET A 86 -0.42 3.03 19.17
N GLU A 87 -0.69 2.95 20.49
CA GLU A 87 -0.25 1.83 21.31
C GLU A 87 -0.76 0.48 20.77
N ARG A 88 -2.04 0.40 20.40
CA ARG A 88 -2.62 -0.81 19.78
C ARG A 88 -1.94 -1.17 18.47
N VAL A 89 -1.67 -0.20 17.62
CA VAL A 89 -0.96 -0.41 16.35
C VAL A 89 0.47 -0.89 16.58
N GLU A 90 1.17 -0.34 17.56
CA GLU A 90 2.53 -0.78 17.93
C GLU A 90 2.54 -2.21 18.46
N GLN A 91 1.59 -2.54 19.35
CA GLN A 91 1.43 -3.92 19.88
C GLN A 91 1.11 -4.90 18.76
N LYS A 92 0.17 -4.57 17.87
CA LYS A 92 -0.22 -5.36 16.71
C LYS A 92 0.98 -5.60 15.77
N ASN A 93 1.72 -4.55 15.42
CA ASN A 93 2.92 -4.65 14.59
C ASN A 93 4.01 -5.52 15.24
N ALA A 94 4.22 -5.39 16.54
CA ALA A 94 5.17 -6.22 17.26
C ALA A 94 4.72 -7.69 17.28
N GLY A 95 3.43 -7.95 17.45
CA GLY A 95 2.82 -9.29 17.39
C GLY A 95 3.00 -9.92 16.02
N ILE A 96 2.64 -9.22 14.95
CA ILE A 96 2.81 -9.69 13.56
C ILE A 96 4.26 -10.12 13.31
N LYS A 97 5.24 -9.27 13.67
CA LYS A 97 6.66 -9.56 13.49
C LYS A 97 7.10 -10.81 14.27
N LYS A 98 6.62 -10.98 15.52
CA LYS A 98 6.93 -12.16 16.32
C LYS A 98 6.39 -13.44 15.69
N ILE A 99 5.13 -13.41 15.21
CA ILE A 99 4.51 -14.54 14.53
C ILE A 99 5.27 -14.88 13.25
N GLU A 100 5.58 -13.89 12.41
CA GLU A 100 6.34 -14.10 11.17
C GLU A 100 7.74 -14.70 11.44
N GLN A 101 8.43 -14.23 12.46
CA GLN A 101 9.72 -14.78 12.89
C GLN A 101 9.59 -16.23 13.36
N MET A 102 8.59 -16.52 14.20
CA MET A 102 8.32 -17.88 14.69
C MET A 102 8.02 -18.81 13.50
N LEU A 103 7.13 -18.45 12.61
CA LEU A 103 6.76 -19.26 11.45
C LEU A 103 7.92 -19.46 10.45
N SER A 104 8.84 -18.52 10.41
CA SER A 104 10.07 -18.64 9.62
C SER A 104 11.15 -19.48 10.28
N ALA A 105 11.14 -19.60 11.60
CA ALA A 105 12.10 -20.38 12.38
C ALA A 105 11.67 -21.85 12.53
N VAL A 106 10.39 -22.09 12.77
CA VAL A 106 9.82 -23.42 13.00
C VAL A 106 9.76 -24.24 11.72
N ASN A 107 10.14 -25.53 11.83
CA ASN A 107 10.01 -26.49 10.74
C ASN A 107 8.93 -27.51 11.09
N ALA A 108 8.16 -27.91 10.09
CA ALA A 108 7.29 -29.06 10.16
C ALA A 108 8.02 -30.33 9.73
N ASP A 109 7.89 -31.38 10.51
CA ASP A 109 8.36 -32.71 10.12
C ASP A 109 7.36 -33.37 9.14
N PRO A 110 7.85 -34.10 8.10
CA PRO A 110 6.97 -34.79 7.15
C PRO A 110 5.94 -35.69 7.81
N GLU A 111 6.33 -36.44 8.86
CA GLU A 111 5.46 -37.36 9.58
C GLU A 111 4.28 -36.67 10.27
N GLN A 112 4.48 -35.43 10.72
CA GLN A 112 3.46 -34.63 11.39
C GLN A 112 2.49 -33.97 10.40
N ILE A 113 3.00 -33.41 9.29
CA ILE A 113 2.21 -32.54 8.41
C ILE A 113 1.66 -33.23 7.17
N ASN A 114 2.28 -34.32 6.68
CA ASN A 114 1.83 -34.99 5.47
C ASN A 114 0.41 -35.56 5.56
N PRO A 115 -0.06 -36.13 6.70
CA PRO A 115 -1.45 -36.58 6.80
C PRO A 115 -2.46 -35.46 6.55
N PHE A 116 -2.15 -34.24 6.99
CA PHE A 116 -2.97 -33.07 6.68
C PHE A 116 -2.86 -32.68 5.20
N LEU A 117 -1.65 -32.58 4.66
CA LEU A 117 -1.43 -32.18 3.27
C LEU A 117 -2.14 -33.12 2.29
N GLU A 118 -2.07 -34.43 2.55
CA GLU A 118 -2.76 -35.45 1.75
C GLU A 118 -4.29 -35.31 1.83
N SER A 119 -4.82 -35.02 3.04
CA SER A 119 -6.27 -34.84 3.23
C SER A 119 -6.88 -33.69 2.42
N ILE A 120 -6.07 -32.64 2.15
CA ILE A 120 -6.48 -31.47 1.34
C ILE A 120 -6.02 -31.57 -0.12
N GLY A 121 -5.42 -32.71 -0.54
CA GLY A 121 -4.89 -32.89 -1.89
C GLY A 121 -3.65 -32.05 -2.22
N SER A 122 -2.93 -31.57 -1.21
CA SER A 122 -1.67 -30.86 -1.38
C SER A 122 -0.49 -31.84 -1.44
N SER A 123 0.54 -31.51 -2.22
CA SER A 123 1.72 -32.35 -2.34
C SER A 123 2.44 -32.55 -1.00
N PRO A 124 2.76 -33.80 -0.61
CA PRO A 124 3.48 -34.06 0.63
C PRO A 124 4.90 -33.44 0.59
N VAL A 125 5.46 -33.20 1.76
CA VAL A 125 6.84 -32.77 1.92
C VAL A 125 7.75 -33.98 2.18
N VAL A 126 8.94 -33.99 1.59
CA VAL A 126 9.91 -35.10 1.69
C VAL A 126 10.96 -34.87 2.76
N GLN A 127 11.09 -33.66 3.25
CA GLN A 127 12.05 -33.25 4.27
C GLN A 127 11.46 -32.17 5.17
N LYS A 128 12.11 -31.92 6.33
CA LYS A 128 11.73 -30.81 7.21
C LYS A 128 11.60 -29.51 6.44
N THR A 129 10.43 -28.91 6.52
CA THR A 129 10.07 -27.73 5.72
C THR A 129 9.63 -26.58 6.64
N LYS A 130 10.11 -25.38 6.38
CA LYS A 130 9.73 -24.19 7.14
C LYS A 130 8.23 -23.92 7.01
N LEU A 131 7.58 -23.55 8.12
CA LEU A 131 6.14 -23.27 8.12
C LEU A 131 5.77 -22.13 7.19
N ALA A 132 6.58 -21.09 7.10
CA ALA A 132 6.37 -20.00 6.16
C ALA A 132 6.26 -20.47 4.69
N LEU A 133 7.01 -21.53 4.30
CA LEU A 133 6.90 -22.13 2.95
C LEU A 133 5.63 -22.96 2.79
N LEU A 134 5.16 -23.62 3.82
CA LEU A 134 3.87 -24.34 3.78
C LEU A 134 2.71 -23.36 3.67
N LEU A 135 2.72 -22.29 4.44
CA LEU A 135 1.71 -21.25 4.44
C LEU A 135 1.65 -20.44 3.12
N SER A 136 2.73 -20.43 2.34
CA SER A 136 2.70 -19.82 1.01
C SER A 136 1.93 -20.66 -0.02
N ARG A 137 1.57 -21.92 0.30
CA ARG A 137 0.74 -22.76 -0.56
C ARG A 137 -0.73 -22.31 -0.50
N PRO A 138 -1.49 -22.38 -1.63
CA PRO A 138 -2.92 -22.15 -1.61
C PRO A 138 -3.62 -23.10 -0.62
N HIS A 139 -4.68 -22.60 0.01
CA HIS A 139 -5.57 -23.39 0.89
C HIS A 139 -4.92 -23.94 2.17
N ILE A 140 -3.78 -23.44 2.60
CA ILE A 140 -3.15 -23.78 3.89
C ILE A 140 -3.12 -22.54 4.76
N GLY A 141 -3.92 -22.51 5.84
CA GLY A 141 -3.91 -21.45 6.86
C GLY A 141 -3.13 -21.84 8.11
N ILE A 142 -2.85 -20.87 8.97
CA ILE A 142 -2.23 -21.11 10.27
C ILE A 142 -3.14 -22.03 11.11
N GLU A 143 -4.44 -21.77 11.11
CA GLU A 143 -5.44 -22.58 11.85
C GLU A 143 -5.44 -24.04 11.41
N ASP A 144 -5.28 -24.30 10.11
CA ASP A 144 -5.30 -25.64 9.54
C ASP A 144 -4.11 -26.50 10.01
N ILE A 145 -2.93 -25.91 10.17
CA ILE A 145 -1.71 -26.63 10.53
C ILE A 145 -1.46 -26.67 12.04
N THR A 146 -2.07 -25.77 12.80
CA THR A 146 -1.91 -25.66 14.26
C THR A 146 -2.22 -26.98 14.99
N PRO A 147 -3.28 -27.76 14.68
CA PRO A 147 -3.57 -29.04 15.34
C PRO A 147 -2.46 -30.07 15.20
N TYR A 148 -1.64 -29.98 14.17
CA TYR A 148 -0.54 -30.93 13.90
C TYR A 148 0.80 -30.51 14.49
N LEU A 149 0.86 -29.28 15.03
CA LEU A 149 2.10 -28.63 15.49
C LEU A 149 1.89 -28.00 16.87
N PRO A 150 2.00 -28.77 17.97
CA PRO A 150 1.73 -28.28 19.34
C PRO A 150 2.51 -27.02 19.71
N GLN A 151 3.72 -26.85 19.18
CA GLN A 151 4.53 -25.65 19.40
C GLN A 151 3.89 -24.38 18.83
N LEU A 152 2.98 -24.47 17.84
CA LEU A 152 2.23 -23.31 17.34
C LEU A 152 1.11 -22.91 18.30
N VAL A 153 0.46 -23.87 18.92
CA VAL A 153 -0.61 -23.61 19.90
C VAL A 153 -0.08 -22.71 21.02
N GLU A 154 1.04 -23.10 21.63
CA GLU A 154 1.68 -22.32 22.68
C GLU A 154 2.16 -20.95 22.19
N GLY A 155 2.78 -20.92 21.03
CA GLY A 155 3.36 -19.68 20.45
C GLY A 155 2.33 -18.66 19.96
N LEU A 156 1.07 -19.06 19.71
CA LEU A 156 0.02 -18.18 19.23
C LEU A 156 -0.98 -17.73 20.30
N THR A 157 -0.94 -18.33 21.50
CA THR A 157 -1.92 -18.08 22.57
C THR A 157 -1.99 -16.61 23.01
N ASP A 158 -0.89 -15.88 22.93
CA ASP A 158 -0.80 -14.49 23.37
C ASP A 158 -1.28 -13.46 22.32
N PHE A 159 -1.66 -13.92 21.12
CA PHE A 159 -2.05 -13.04 20.03
C PHE A 159 -3.53 -13.17 19.72
N ASP A 160 -4.15 -12.04 19.36
CA ASP A 160 -5.52 -12.02 18.86
C ASP A 160 -5.61 -12.56 17.43
N GLU A 161 -6.82 -12.93 17.04
CA GLU A 161 -7.12 -13.51 15.72
C GLU A 161 -6.77 -12.55 14.57
N GLU A 162 -6.97 -11.24 14.78
CA GLU A 162 -6.65 -10.22 13.77
C GLU A 162 -5.14 -10.17 13.51
N THR A 163 -4.32 -10.20 14.56
CA THR A 163 -2.85 -10.19 14.46
C THR A 163 -2.33 -11.46 13.78
N ILE A 164 -2.91 -12.63 14.11
CA ILE A 164 -2.56 -13.92 13.49
C ILE A 164 -2.93 -13.90 12.00
N SER A 165 -4.14 -13.48 11.67
CA SER A 165 -4.62 -13.38 10.29
C SER A 165 -3.76 -12.46 9.44
N LEU A 166 -3.36 -11.30 9.97
CA LEU A 166 -2.47 -10.37 9.28
C LEU A 166 -1.07 -10.95 9.03
N ALA A 167 -0.51 -11.66 10.00
CA ALA A 167 0.77 -12.35 9.82
C ALA A 167 0.67 -13.42 8.72
N GLU A 168 -0.43 -14.17 8.68
CA GLU A 168 -0.69 -15.14 7.61
C GLU A 168 -0.77 -14.46 6.23
N VAL A 169 -1.55 -13.40 6.11
CA VAL A 169 -1.69 -12.63 4.87
C VAL A 169 -0.34 -12.09 4.40
N ASN A 170 0.47 -11.55 5.31
CA ASN A 170 1.79 -11.04 4.99
C ASN A 170 2.72 -12.14 4.47
N ILE A 171 2.68 -13.34 5.06
CA ILE A 171 3.50 -14.48 4.59
C ILE A 171 3.02 -14.93 3.21
N LYS A 172 1.71 -15.14 3.02
CA LYS A 172 1.14 -15.61 1.75
C LYS A 172 1.40 -14.66 0.59
N TYR A 173 1.28 -13.38 0.85
CA TYR A 173 1.37 -12.34 -0.19
C TYR A 173 2.69 -11.58 -0.19
N ARG A 174 3.69 -12.03 0.57
CA ARG A 174 4.99 -11.34 0.72
C ARG A 174 5.58 -10.89 -0.62
N GLY A 175 5.75 -11.79 -1.56
CA GLY A 175 6.36 -11.46 -2.86
C GLY A 175 5.54 -10.48 -3.71
N TYR A 176 4.22 -10.41 -3.51
CA TYR A 176 3.36 -9.42 -4.15
C TYR A 176 3.45 -8.07 -3.46
N ILE A 177 3.44 -8.06 -2.13
CA ILE A 177 3.57 -6.85 -1.30
C ILE A 177 4.91 -6.17 -1.57
N GLU A 178 6.01 -6.94 -1.60
CA GLU A 178 7.36 -6.43 -1.88
C GLU A 178 7.44 -5.78 -3.26
N ARG A 179 6.94 -6.44 -4.32
CA ARG A 179 6.93 -5.88 -5.68
C ARG A 179 6.08 -4.61 -5.77
N GLU A 180 4.93 -4.61 -5.11
CA GLU A 180 4.05 -3.45 -5.10
C GLU A 180 4.70 -2.28 -4.36
N GLN A 181 5.40 -2.54 -3.24
CA GLN A 181 6.16 -1.55 -2.51
C GLN A 181 7.30 -0.95 -3.37
N GLU A 182 8.02 -1.79 -4.10
CA GLU A 182 9.05 -1.31 -5.06
C GLU A 182 8.45 -0.38 -6.14
N MET A 183 7.25 -0.69 -6.63
CA MET A 183 6.56 0.18 -7.58
C MET A 183 6.16 1.50 -6.94
N VAL A 184 5.62 1.48 -5.73
CA VAL A 184 5.29 2.68 -4.95
C VAL A 184 6.53 3.53 -4.72
N ASP A 185 7.65 2.94 -4.35
CA ASP A 185 8.90 3.66 -4.11
C ASP A 185 9.43 4.34 -5.39
N LYS A 186 9.31 3.68 -6.54
CA LYS A 186 9.62 4.29 -7.84
C LYS A 186 8.69 5.46 -8.16
N MET A 187 7.38 5.30 -7.92
CA MET A 187 6.39 6.37 -8.14
C MET A 187 6.62 7.54 -7.18
N ASN A 188 6.91 7.29 -5.91
CA ASN A 188 7.21 8.35 -4.94
C ASN A 188 8.42 9.20 -5.38
N ARG A 189 9.45 8.59 -5.97
CA ARG A 189 10.57 9.36 -6.54
C ARG A 189 10.14 10.31 -7.65
N LEU A 190 9.17 9.92 -8.48
CA LEU A 190 8.60 10.81 -9.49
C LEU A 190 7.74 11.92 -8.88
N GLU A 191 7.02 11.62 -7.78
CA GLU A 191 6.24 12.62 -7.05
C GLU A 191 7.11 13.68 -6.36
N GLU A 192 8.33 13.34 -5.98
CA GLU A 192 9.29 14.27 -5.40
C GLU A 192 9.93 15.21 -6.45
N LEU A 193 9.82 14.86 -7.74
CA LEU A 193 10.36 15.67 -8.82
C LEU A 193 9.37 16.78 -9.21
N ALA A 194 9.55 17.96 -8.61
CA ALA A 194 8.73 19.12 -8.93
C ALA A 194 8.97 19.61 -10.36
N LEU A 195 7.90 19.89 -11.08
CA LEU A 195 7.92 20.57 -12.36
C LEU A 195 7.80 22.07 -12.09
N HIS A 196 8.76 22.84 -12.58
CA HIS A 196 8.77 24.28 -12.35
C HIS A 196 7.63 24.97 -13.11
N ASP A 197 6.95 25.92 -12.47
CA ASP A 197 5.81 26.63 -13.07
C ASP A 197 6.17 27.37 -14.37
N SER A 198 7.45 27.77 -14.50
CA SER A 198 7.97 28.42 -15.71
C SER A 198 8.29 27.46 -16.87
N LEU A 199 8.08 26.15 -16.70
CA LEU A 199 8.37 25.17 -17.75
C LEU A 199 7.44 25.38 -18.95
N ASP A 200 8.03 25.68 -20.09
CA ASP A 200 7.30 25.90 -21.34
C ASP A 200 7.29 24.63 -22.17
N TYR A 201 6.23 23.83 -21.97
CA TYR A 201 6.04 22.56 -22.67
C TYR A 201 5.97 22.73 -24.20
N SER A 202 5.57 23.92 -24.69
CA SER A 202 5.49 24.18 -26.14
C SER A 202 6.85 24.14 -26.84
N LYS A 203 7.92 24.40 -26.10
CA LYS A 203 9.31 24.41 -26.59
C LYS A 203 9.98 23.03 -26.55
N ILE A 204 9.35 22.04 -25.94
CA ILE A 204 9.91 20.69 -25.85
C ILE A 204 9.44 19.86 -27.05
N ASN A 205 10.19 19.94 -28.15
CA ASN A 205 9.81 19.32 -29.42
C ASN A 205 9.72 17.78 -29.38
N SER A 206 10.41 17.15 -28.42
CA SER A 206 10.42 15.69 -28.25
C SER A 206 9.17 15.16 -27.52
N LEU A 207 8.31 16.01 -26.98
CA LEU A 207 7.01 15.60 -26.46
C LEU A 207 6.02 15.36 -27.60
N SER A 208 5.12 14.39 -27.43
CA SER A 208 3.99 14.21 -28.32
C SER A 208 3.08 15.45 -28.34
N ILE A 209 2.37 15.70 -29.45
CA ILE A 209 1.49 16.87 -29.58
C ILE A 209 0.41 16.84 -28.48
N GLU A 210 -0.21 15.67 -28.25
CA GLU A 210 -1.24 15.49 -27.24
C GLU A 210 -0.70 15.76 -25.83
N SER A 211 0.47 15.21 -25.52
CA SER A 211 1.12 15.40 -24.22
C SER A 211 1.43 16.87 -23.96
N ARG A 212 1.96 17.56 -24.96
CA ARG A 212 2.30 19.00 -24.92
C ARG A 212 1.07 19.86 -24.61
N GLU A 213 -0.03 19.62 -25.32
CA GLU A 213 -1.30 20.34 -25.11
C GLU A 213 -1.84 20.10 -23.69
N LYS A 214 -1.87 18.83 -23.24
CA LYS A 214 -2.40 18.47 -21.94
C LYS A 214 -1.55 19.00 -20.79
N LEU A 215 -0.23 18.87 -20.87
CA LEU A 215 0.70 19.40 -19.87
C LEU A 215 0.62 20.94 -19.79
N THR A 216 0.49 21.62 -20.93
CA THR A 216 0.31 23.09 -20.97
C THR A 216 -0.99 23.51 -20.30
N ARG A 217 -2.08 22.76 -20.51
CA ARG A 217 -3.40 23.06 -19.95
C ARG A 217 -3.50 22.73 -18.47
N LEU A 218 -3.01 21.57 -18.05
CA LEU A 218 -3.22 21.04 -16.69
C LEU A 218 -2.14 21.49 -15.69
N ARG A 219 -0.95 21.89 -16.18
CA ARG A 219 0.14 22.38 -15.35
C ARG A 219 0.41 21.51 -14.12
N PRO A 220 0.75 20.21 -14.29
CA PRO A 220 1.05 19.35 -13.17
C PRO A 220 2.23 19.89 -12.36
N ARG A 221 2.16 19.77 -11.05
CA ARG A 221 3.20 20.25 -10.13
C ARG A 221 4.38 19.29 -10.00
N THR A 222 4.14 18.01 -10.28
CA THR A 222 5.17 16.96 -10.17
C THR A 222 5.19 16.08 -11.41
N LEU A 223 6.32 15.41 -11.62
CA LEU A 223 6.46 14.47 -12.72
C LEU A 223 5.52 13.25 -12.53
N GLY A 224 5.26 12.84 -11.27
CA GLY A 224 4.27 11.81 -10.95
C GLY A 224 2.86 12.22 -11.37
N GLN A 225 2.43 13.45 -11.09
CA GLN A 225 1.15 13.98 -11.59
C GLN A 225 1.11 13.98 -13.12
N ALA A 226 2.18 14.43 -13.78
CA ALA A 226 2.27 14.44 -15.24
C ALA A 226 2.08 13.03 -15.83
N SER A 227 2.67 12.00 -15.22
CA SER A 227 2.58 10.61 -15.69
C SER A 227 1.17 10.02 -15.63
N ARG A 228 0.29 10.56 -14.79
CA ARG A 228 -1.11 10.11 -14.66
C ARG A 228 -2.09 10.81 -15.59
N ILE A 229 -1.63 11.83 -16.31
CA ILE A 229 -2.47 12.53 -17.28
C ILE A 229 -2.71 11.62 -18.49
N SER A 230 -3.97 11.33 -18.79
CA SER A 230 -4.34 10.55 -19.98
C SER A 230 -3.77 11.20 -21.24
N GLY A 231 -3.01 10.46 -22.05
CA GLY A 231 -2.32 10.93 -23.25
C GLY A 231 -0.89 11.41 -23.03
N VAL A 232 -0.38 11.36 -21.79
CA VAL A 232 1.04 11.48 -21.51
C VAL A 232 1.64 10.07 -21.40
N SER A 233 2.57 9.76 -22.30
CA SER A 233 3.19 8.45 -22.41
C SER A 233 4.42 8.33 -21.48
N PRO A 234 4.88 7.11 -21.15
CA PRO A 234 6.17 6.91 -20.48
C PRO A 234 7.36 7.54 -21.20
N SER A 235 7.31 7.60 -22.55
CA SER A 235 8.31 8.27 -23.36
C SER A 235 8.33 9.78 -23.10
N ASP A 236 7.14 10.41 -22.99
CA ASP A 236 7.05 11.84 -22.68
C ASP A 236 7.60 12.15 -21.27
N ILE A 237 7.37 11.27 -20.29
CA ILE A 237 7.96 11.38 -18.95
C ILE A 237 9.50 11.30 -19.01
N SER A 238 10.04 10.38 -19.81
CA SER A 238 11.50 10.29 -20.03
C SER A 238 12.06 11.56 -20.66
N VAL A 239 11.35 12.15 -21.62
CA VAL A 239 11.72 13.44 -22.22
C VAL A 239 11.76 14.56 -21.19
N LEU A 240 10.75 14.63 -20.31
CA LEU A 240 10.70 15.61 -19.21
C LEU A 240 11.89 15.43 -18.25
N LEU A 241 12.20 14.17 -17.86
CA LEU A 241 13.35 13.86 -17.00
C LEU A 241 14.66 14.39 -17.60
N VAL A 242 14.91 14.08 -18.87
CA VAL A 242 16.12 14.55 -19.58
C VAL A 242 16.14 16.08 -19.67
N HIS A 243 15.00 16.71 -19.95
CA HIS A 243 14.89 18.15 -20.02
C HIS A 243 15.15 18.85 -18.68
N MET A 244 14.83 18.18 -17.56
CA MET A 244 15.12 18.63 -16.20
C MET A 244 16.59 18.39 -15.79
N GLY A 245 17.42 17.79 -16.65
CA GLY A 245 18.82 17.49 -16.38
C GLY A 245 19.05 16.32 -15.42
N ARG A 246 18.14 15.35 -15.44
CA ARG A 246 18.17 14.16 -14.55
C ARG A 246 18.09 12.86 -15.33
#